data_08fafdf6e83e04e03801be64b7bba1ef
#
_entry.id   08fafdf6e83e04e03801be64b7bba1ef
#
_cell.length_a   1.000
_cell.length_b   1.000
_cell.length_c   1.000
_cell.angle_alpha   90.00
_cell.angle_beta   90.00
_cell.angle_gamma   90.00
#
_symmetry.space_group_name_H-M   'P 1'
#
loop_
_entity.id
_entity.type
_entity.pdbx_description
1 polymer ?
#
loop_
_entity_poly.entity_id
_entity_poly.type
_entity_poly.pdbx_seq_one_letter_code
_entity_poly.pdbx_strand_id
1 'polypeptide(L)'
;MSPIRSATAAALASAVLATTLTGCQFGAEEQDTSPIVIAADLELSGAAAPVGKAYQRALELKVDQLNSSGALDGRKIELKVKDNRSDASESLRNISEFSEDAQVSAIIMGGCNECAVGAARTIDEKRIPTIALAASGAVAEPVAERRYVFKLAPNAADSAAALTAELRRAGIRKVGVLHSDDDYGREGLAALRREFGKANVRSQREVAVPNTATEVGQQVGVLTARDPDALVVWTPPEQATLAATSAQQAGFKGALFFDASAAGDLFLGTAARATERATLIFTQTMVIDDVIATTPAKAARRQWFQDYTARFGGYHGSSSFAADAVQLIADAELRAGGPAGQVNRDGIRDVLETSQMDGLSGPIRMTPDNHSGLMPQALTTLVARNGRWRLAG
;
A
#
# COMPACT_ATOMS: atom_id res chain seq x y z
N MET A 1 -56.91 -43.33 -80.14
CA MET A 1 -56.78 -42.29 -81.16
C MET A 1 -55.70 -41.38 -80.80
N SER A 2 -54.62 -41.36 -81.60
CA SER A 2 -53.44 -40.46 -81.54
C SER A 2 -53.87 -38.99 -81.74
N PRO A 3 -52.97 -38.00 -81.66
CA PRO A 3 -51.49 -38.10 -82.00
C PRO A 3 -50.58 -37.31 -81.07
N ILE A 4 -49.37 -37.70 -80.99
CA ILE A 4 -48.04 -37.13 -81.27
C ILE A 4 -48.01 -35.61 -81.47
N ARG A 5 -47.17 -34.91 -80.74
CA ARG A 5 -46.27 -33.88 -81.29
C ARG A 5 -45.03 -33.62 -80.41
N SER A 6 -43.91 -33.74 -81.08
CA SER A 6 -42.54 -33.40 -80.75
C SER A 6 -42.35 -31.91 -80.54
N ALA A 7 -41.46 -31.47 -79.64
CA ALA A 7 -40.74 -30.21 -79.76
C ALA A 7 -39.45 -30.24 -78.97
N THR A 8 -38.39 -30.33 -79.69
CA THR A 8 -37.07 -29.69 -79.70
C THR A 8 -36.47 -29.17 -78.38
N ALA A 9 -35.29 -29.69 -78.11
CA ALA A 9 -34.30 -29.22 -77.15
C ALA A 9 -33.85 -27.77 -77.43
N ALA A 10 -33.76 -26.98 -76.39
CA ALA A 10 -32.93 -25.77 -76.34
C ALA A 10 -32.02 -25.83 -75.12
N ALA A 11 -30.76 -26.08 -75.40
CA ALA A 11 -29.67 -26.03 -74.47
C ALA A 11 -29.40 -24.51 -74.09
N LEU A 12 -29.65 -24.17 -72.87
CA LEU A 12 -29.20 -22.87 -72.30
C LEU A 12 -28.06 -23.16 -71.36
N ALA A 13 -26.84 -22.75 -71.78
CA ALA A 13 -25.61 -22.73 -71.00
C ALA A 13 -25.77 -21.64 -69.92
N SER A 14 -25.95 -22.04 -68.66
CA SER A 14 -25.85 -21.14 -67.51
C SER A 14 -24.42 -21.02 -67.05
N ALA A 15 -23.77 -19.90 -67.40
CA ALA A 15 -22.49 -19.52 -66.83
C ALA A 15 -22.66 -19.20 -65.34
N VAL A 16 -22.22 -20.06 -64.49
CA VAL A 16 -22.10 -19.81 -63.03
C VAL A 16 -20.93 -18.86 -62.81
N LEU A 17 -21.24 -17.59 -62.55
CA LEU A 17 -20.29 -16.57 -62.06
C LEU A 17 -19.97 -16.93 -60.63
N ALA A 18 -18.82 -17.59 -60.36
CA ALA A 18 -18.27 -17.76 -59.02
C ALA A 18 -17.73 -16.42 -58.55
N THR A 19 -18.57 -15.65 -57.85
CA THR A 19 -18.10 -14.51 -57.05
C THR A 19 -17.37 -15.06 -55.83
N THR A 20 -16.02 -15.07 -55.91
CA THR A 20 -15.15 -15.23 -54.74
C THR A 20 -15.39 -14.06 -53.83
N LEU A 21 -16.22 -14.23 -52.79
CA LEU A 21 -16.24 -13.39 -51.62
C LEU A 21 -14.87 -13.56 -50.93
N THR A 22 -13.92 -12.71 -51.26
CA THR A 22 -12.78 -12.42 -50.40
C THR A 22 -13.37 -11.72 -49.15
N GLY A 23 -13.81 -12.51 -48.18
CA GLY A 23 -14.08 -12.04 -46.85
C GLY A 23 -12.76 -11.44 -46.33
N CYS A 24 -12.75 -10.13 -46.09
CA CYS A 24 -11.78 -9.55 -45.20
C CYS A 24 -11.90 -10.33 -43.90
N GLN A 25 -11.00 -11.29 -43.66
CA GLN A 25 -10.71 -11.71 -42.30
C GLN A 25 -10.17 -10.44 -41.60
N PHE A 26 -11.07 -9.72 -40.95
CA PHE A 26 -10.65 -8.93 -39.79
C PHE A 26 -10.00 -9.97 -38.88
N GLY A 27 -8.68 -9.93 -38.77
CA GLY A 27 -7.97 -10.74 -37.81
C GLY A 27 -8.62 -10.46 -36.47
N ALA A 28 -9.27 -11.46 -35.88
CA ALA A 28 -9.58 -11.38 -34.47
C ALA A 28 -8.21 -11.14 -33.80
N GLU A 29 -8.01 -9.99 -33.20
CA GLU A 29 -6.86 -9.77 -32.34
C GLU A 29 -6.88 -10.92 -31.36
N GLU A 30 -5.83 -11.73 -31.40
CA GLU A 30 -5.70 -12.89 -30.53
C GLU A 30 -5.66 -12.36 -29.10
N GLN A 31 -6.69 -12.67 -28.34
CA GLN A 31 -6.84 -12.14 -26.98
C GLN A 31 -5.64 -12.61 -26.15
N ASP A 32 -4.88 -11.68 -25.59
CA ASP A 32 -3.75 -12.00 -24.71
C ASP A 32 -4.25 -12.73 -23.47
N THR A 33 -3.90 -13.99 -23.32
CA THR A 33 -4.21 -14.83 -22.16
C THR A 33 -2.98 -15.10 -21.29
N SER A 34 -1.84 -14.46 -21.60
CA SER A 34 -0.62 -14.59 -20.79
C SER A 34 -0.83 -14.10 -19.37
N PRO A 35 -0.19 -14.72 -18.37
CA PRO A 35 -0.35 -14.28 -16.98
C PRO A 35 0.24 -12.89 -16.77
N ILE A 36 -0.36 -12.13 -15.84
CA ILE A 36 0.20 -10.92 -15.26
C ILE A 36 1.06 -11.34 -14.08
N VAL A 37 2.37 -11.34 -14.23
CA VAL A 37 3.28 -11.80 -13.17
C VAL A 37 3.66 -10.64 -12.27
N ILE A 38 3.20 -10.66 -11.01
CA ILE A 38 3.55 -9.70 -9.97
C ILE A 38 4.53 -10.37 -9.01
N ALA A 39 5.72 -9.79 -8.84
CA ALA A 39 6.67 -10.23 -7.84
C ALA A 39 6.46 -9.46 -6.53
N ALA A 40 6.74 -10.09 -5.39
CA ALA A 40 6.66 -9.45 -4.08
C ALA A 40 7.89 -9.78 -3.23
N ASP A 41 8.55 -8.74 -2.74
CA ASP A 41 9.70 -8.80 -1.82
C ASP A 41 9.24 -8.34 -0.44
N LEU A 42 9.04 -9.28 0.49
CA LEU A 42 8.35 -9.03 1.77
C LEU A 42 9.20 -9.48 2.96
N GLU A 43 8.97 -8.86 4.11
CA GLU A 43 9.55 -9.23 5.42
C GLU A 43 8.80 -10.43 6.00
N LEU A 44 8.99 -11.66 5.48
CA LEU A 44 8.27 -12.84 5.99
C LEU A 44 8.94 -13.45 7.22
N SER A 45 10.19 -13.08 7.47
CA SER A 45 10.96 -13.39 8.68
C SER A 45 11.70 -12.14 9.18
N GLY A 46 12.36 -12.23 10.35
CA GLY A 46 13.01 -11.08 10.99
C GLY A 46 12.04 -10.19 11.77
N ALA A 47 12.48 -8.99 12.12
CA ALA A 47 11.76 -8.09 13.04
C ALA A 47 10.40 -7.62 12.51
N ALA A 48 10.27 -7.37 11.21
CA ALA A 48 9.03 -6.88 10.59
C ALA A 48 8.09 -8.00 10.09
N ALA A 49 8.36 -9.27 10.42
CA ALA A 49 7.59 -10.43 9.94
C ALA A 49 6.07 -10.33 10.18
N PRO A 50 5.55 -9.80 11.29
CA PRO A 50 4.11 -9.66 11.46
C PRO A 50 3.44 -8.81 10.39
N VAL A 51 4.08 -7.70 10.02
CA VAL A 51 3.58 -6.78 8.96
C VAL A 51 3.75 -7.42 7.59
N GLY A 52 4.91 -8.02 7.29
CA GLY A 52 5.17 -8.69 6.01
C GLY A 52 4.20 -9.83 5.74
N LYS A 53 3.86 -10.63 6.76
CA LYS A 53 2.83 -11.67 6.65
C LYS A 53 1.42 -11.11 6.43
N ALA A 54 1.11 -9.94 7.01
CA ALA A 54 -0.16 -9.28 6.74
C ALA A 54 -0.24 -8.80 5.29
N TYR A 55 0.86 -8.28 4.74
CA TYR A 55 0.96 -7.94 3.32
C TYR A 55 0.80 -9.18 2.43
N GLN A 56 1.51 -10.27 2.71
CA GLN A 56 1.38 -11.51 1.93
C GLN A 56 -0.07 -11.98 1.86
N ARG A 57 -0.76 -12.06 3.00
CA ARG A 57 -2.18 -12.43 3.08
C ARG A 57 -3.07 -11.51 2.24
N ALA A 58 -2.79 -10.21 2.26
CA ALA A 58 -3.53 -9.23 1.48
C ALA A 58 -3.31 -9.38 -0.02
N LEU A 59 -2.05 -9.61 -0.44
CA LEU A 59 -1.72 -9.90 -1.84
C LEU A 59 -2.44 -11.15 -2.33
N GLU A 60 -2.37 -12.26 -1.60
CA GLU A 60 -3.03 -13.52 -1.92
C GLU A 60 -4.55 -13.35 -2.06
N LEU A 61 -5.20 -12.72 -1.08
CA LEU A 61 -6.64 -12.48 -1.12
C LEU A 61 -7.05 -11.61 -2.31
N LYS A 62 -6.30 -10.51 -2.57
CA LYS A 62 -6.62 -9.60 -3.67
C LYS A 62 -6.40 -10.26 -5.04
N VAL A 63 -5.35 -11.04 -5.20
CA VAL A 63 -5.08 -11.82 -6.42
C VAL A 63 -6.20 -12.83 -6.65
N ASP A 64 -6.63 -13.57 -5.63
CA ASP A 64 -7.75 -14.51 -5.74
C ASP A 64 -9.05 -13.81 -6.16
N GLN A 65 -9.34 -12.64 -5.56
CA GLN A 65 -10.52 -11.85 -5.91
C GLN A 65 -10.48 -11.38 -7.38
N LEU A 66 -9.35 -10.82 -7.84
CA LEU A 66 -9.21 -10.37 -9.23
C LEU A 66 -9.27 -11.54 -10.21
N ASN A 67 -8.57 -12.63 -9.91
CA ASN A 67 -8.59 -13.83 -10.73
C ASN A 67 -9.98 -14.48 -10.87
N SER A 68 -10.86 -14.25 -9.89
CA SER A 68 -12.22 -14.78 -9.89
C SER A 68 -13.25 -13.81 -10.47
N SER A 69 -12.92 -12.52 -10.57
CA SER A 69 -13.88 -11.46 -10.94
C SER A 69 -14.18 -11.36 -12.44
N GLY A 70 -13.31 -11.89 -13.30
CA GLY A 70 -13.35 -11.66 -14.74
C GLY A 70 -12.86 -10.28 -15.20
N ALA A 71 -12.34 -9.45 -14.28
CA ALA A 71 -11.89 -8.08 -14.57
C ALA A 71 -10.52 -7.97 -15.26
N LEU A 72 -9.89 -9.11 -15.60
CA LEU A 72 -8.54 -9.18 -16.17
C LEU A 72 -8.55 -9.58 -17.65
N ASP A 73 -9.65 -9.36 -18.37
CA ASP A 73 -9.79 -9.65 -19.80
C ASP A 73 -9.35 -11.07 -20.19
N GLY A 74 -9.66 -12.07 -19.32
CA GLY A 74 -9.29 -13.47 -19.51
C GLY A 74 -7.89 -13.85 -19.02
N ARG A 75 -7.06 -12.89 -18.64
CA ARG A 75 -5.75 -13.11 -18.02
C ARG A 75 -5.89 -13.52 -16.55
N LYS A 76 -4.80 -13.97 -15.96
CA LYS A 76 -4.70 -14.28 -14.51
C LYS A 76 -3.45 -13.63 -13.93
N ILE A 77 -3.54 -13.21 -12.68
CA ILE A 77 -2.36 -12.77 -11.93
C ILE A 77 -1.66 -13.99 -11.35
N GLU A 78 -0.36 -14.07 -11.57
CA GLU A 78 0.57 -14.99 -10.91
C GLU A 78 1.41 -14.19 -9.91
N LEU A 79 1.41 -14.61 -8.63
CA LEU A 79 2.16 -13.95 -7.58
C LEU A 79 3.43 -14.74 -7.24
N LYS A 80 4.62 -14.10 -7.40
CA LYS A 80 5.92 -14.65 -7.01
C LYS A 80 6.41 -13.96 -5.74
N VAL A 81 6.49 -14.66 -4.61
CA VAL A 81 6.85 -14.06 -3.32
C VAL A 81 8.22 -14.55 -2.86
N LYS A 82 9.05 -13.61 -2.37
CA LYS A 82 10.31 -13.89 -1.69
C LYS A 82 10.38 -13.21 -0.34
N ASP A 83 11.05 -13.86 0.61
CA ASP A 83 11.35 -13.34 1.93
C ASP A 83 12.66 -12.53 1.88
N ASN A 84 12.62 -11.25 2.25
CA ASN A 84 13.81 -10.42 2.38
C ASN A 84 14.41 -10.46 3.80
N ARG A 85 13.78 -11.19 4.74
CA ARG A 85 14.24 -11.38 6.12
C ARG A 85 14.41 -10.08 6.92
N SER A 86 13.75 -9.00 6.51
CA SER A 86 13.95 -7.64 7.01
C SER A 86 15.42 -7.15 6.82
N ASP A 87 16.08 -7.61 5.75
CA ASP A 87 17.49 -7.33 5.43
C ASP A 87 17.62 -6.69 4.04
N ALA A 88 18.25 -5.52 3.97
CA ALA A 88 18.37 -4.76 2.73
C ALA A 88 19.22 -5.47 1.66
N SER A 89 20.23 -6.26 2.06
CA SER A 89 21.07 -6.99 1.12
C SER A 89 20.33 -8.18 0.51
N GLU A 90 19.50 -8.87 1.32
CA GLU A 90 18.63 -9.93 0.83
C GLU A 90 17.57 -9.38 -0.12
N SER A 91 16.93 -8.25 0.26
CA SER A 91 15.98 -7.53 -0.60
C SER A 91 16.60 -7.17 -1.94
N LEU A 92 17.81 -6.58 -1.94
CA LEU A 92 18.51 -6.23 -3.19
C LEU A 92 18.76 -7.45 -4.10
N ARG A 93 19.11 -8.61 -3.52
CA ARG A 93 19.22 -9.87 -4.29
C ARG A 93 17.89 -10.29 -4.91
N ASN A 94 16.83 -10.28 -4.11
CA ASN A 94 15.48 -10.62 -4.59
C ASN A 94 15.03 -9.72 -5.73
N ILE A 95 15.23 -8.39 -5.58
CA ILE A 95 14.90 -7.40 -6.61
C ILE A 95 15.70 -7.64 -7.89
N SER A 96 16.99 -7.93 -7.77
CA SER A 96 17.85 -8.23 -8.92
C SER A 96 17.34 -9.44 -9.68
N GLU A 97 17.04 -10.55 -8.99
CA GLU A 97 16.52 -11.77 -9.61
C GLU A 97 15.13 -11.54 -10.27
N PHE A 98 14.21 -10.83 -9.60
CA PHE A 98 12.92 -10.50 -10.20
C PHE A 98 13.06 -9.61 -11.44
N SER A 99 14.01 -8.68 -11.42
CA SER A 99 14.23 -7.76 -12.54
C SER A 99 14.76 -8.46 -13.79
N GLU A 100 15.48 -9.57 -13.63
CA GLU A 100 16.02 -10.39 -14.72
C GLU A 100 14.96 -11.29 -15.36
N ASP A 101 13.86 -11.56 -14.67
CA ASP A 101 12.74 -12.33 -15.21
C ASP A 101 11.88 -11.42 -16.11
N ALA A 102 11.97 -11.65 -17.42
CA ALA A 102 11.24 -10.85 -18.41
C ALA A 102 9.70 -10.98 -18.31
N GLN A 103 9.19 -11.99 -17.60
CA GLN A 103 7.75 -12.18 -17.38
C GLN A 103 7.23 -11.33 -16.22
N VAL A 104 8.10 -10.85 -15.32
CA VAL A 104 7.67 -10.01 -14.19
C VAL A 104 7.27 -8.63 -14.69
N SER A 105 5.99 -8.30 -14.54
CA SER A 105 5.40 -7.02 -14.94
C SER A 105 5.79 -5.89 -13.97
N ALA A 106 5.68 -6.17 -12.67
CA ALA A 106 5.98 -5.20 -11.61
C ALA A 106 6.35 -5.91 -10.31
N ILE A 107 6.94 -5.14 -9.39
CA ILE A 107 7.30 -5.60 -8.05
C ILE A 107 6.49 -4.86 -6.99
N ILE A 108 6.09 -5.56 -5.93
CA ILE A 108 5.59 -4.97 -4.69
C ILE A 108 6.64 -5.22 -3.61
N MET A 109 7.14 -4.15 -2.99
CA MET A 109 8.03 -4.24 -1.84
C MET A 109 7.26 -4.00 -0.55
N GLY A 110 7.65 -4.67 0.52
CA GLY A 110 7.05 -4.54 1.84
C GLY A 110 7.33 -3.20 2.52
N GLY A 111 7.28 -3.19 3.86
CA GLY A 111 7.39 -1.99 4.69
C GLY A 111 8.82 -1.56 5.04
N CYS A 112 9.84 -2.33 4.67
CA CYS A 112 11.24 -2.05 4.97
C CYS A 112 11.74 -0.82 4.18
N ASN A 113 11.89 0.31 4.85
CA ASN A 113 12.37 1.55 4.22
C ASN A 113 13.78 1.40 3.63
N GLU A 114 14.70 0.80 4.37
CA GLU A 114 16.09 0.59 3.96
C GLU A 114 16.18 -0.36 2.75
N CYS A 115 15.30 -1.36 2.70
CA CYS A 115 15.19 -2.28 1.57
C CYS A 115 14.78 -1.53 0.30
N ALA A 116 13.72 -0.74 0.37
CA ALA A 116 13.20 -0.01 -0.78
C ALA A 116 14.16 1.09 -1.26
N VAL A 117 14.75 1.84 -0.34
CA VAL A 117 15.77 2.87 -0.67
C VAL A 117 17.02 2.23 -1.26
N GLY A 118 17.52 1.13 -0.67
CA GLY A 118 18.69 0.41 -1.15
C GLY A 118 18.53 -0.21 -2.54
N ALA A 119 17.31 -0.67 -2.88
CA ALA A 119 17.01 -1.29 -4.16
C ALA A 119 16.66 -0.26 -5.27
N ALA A 120 16.34 0.98 -4.92
CA ALA A 120 15.76 1.97 -5.85
C ALA A 120 16.61 2.20 -7.10
N ARG A 121 17.93 2.24 -6.97
CA ARG A 121 18.84 2.38 -8.12
C ARG A 121 18.76 1.19 -9.07
N THR A 122 18.77 -0.04 -8.55
CA THR A 122 18.64 -1.26 -9.35
C THR A 122 17.29 -1.31 -10.06
N ILE A 123 16.21 -0.96 -9.37
CA ILE A 123 14.86 -0.85 -9.93
C ILE A 123 14.84 0.12 -11.12
N ASP A 124 15.44 1.29 -10.97
CA ASP A 124 15.48 2.33 -12.00
C ASP A 124 16.33 1.92 -13.21
N GLU A 125 17.52 1.33 -12.96
CA GLU A 125 18.41 0.82 -14.00
C GLU A 125 17.79 -0.35 -14.79
N LYS A 126 17.04 -1.23 -14.12
CA LYS A 126 16.34 -2.37 -14.73
C LYS A 126 14.95 -2.00 -15.28
N ARG A 127 14.50 -0.77 -15.07
CA ARG A 127 13.23 -0.22 -15.57
C ARG A 127 12.04 -1.11 -15.18
N ILE A 128 11.97 -1.55 -13.92
CA ILE A 128 10.88 -2.39 -13.45
C ILE A 128 9.94 -1.61 -12.51
N PRO A 129 8.66 -1.40 -12.89
CA PRO A 129 7.72 -0.69 -12.05
C PRO A 129 7.61 -1.36 -10.68
N THR A 130 7.76 -0.57 -9.64
CA THR A 130 7.79 -1.08 -8.26
C THR A 130 6.92 -0.21 -7.37
N ILE A 131 5.99 -0.83 -6.62
CA ILE A 131 5.22 -0.15 -5.59
C ILE A 131 5.72 -0.60 -4.22
N ALA A 132 6.27 0.33 -3.44
CA ALA A 132 6.71 0.08 -2.08
C ALA A 132 5.62 0.45 -1.06
N LEU A 133 5.47 -0.40 -0.04
CA LEU A 133 4.56 -0.19 1.08
C LEU A 133 5.30 0.45 2.27
N ALA A 134 6.53 0.88 2.05
CA ALA A 134 7.40 1.55 3.01
C ALA A 134 6.99 3.02 3.22
N ALA A 135 7.24 3.56 4.41
CA ALA A 135 6.70 4.85 4.84
C ALA A 135 7.61 6.06 4.54
N SER A 136 8.95 5.88 4.47
CA SER A 136 9.88 6.99 4.24
C SER A 136 9.69 7.65 2.87
N GLY A 137 9.77 8.97 2.82
CA GLY A 137 9.75 9.76 1.58
C GLY A 137 10.93 9.46 0.67
N ALA A 138 12.10 9.12 1.24
CA ALA A 138 13.28 8.74 0.48
C ALA A 138 13.09 7.51 -0.44
N VAL A 139 12.01 6.75 -0.24
CA VAL A 139 11.64 5.62 -1.11
C VAL A 139 11.28 6.09 -2.52
N ALA A 140 10.51 7.18 -2.62
CA ALA A 140 10.01 7.71 -3.89
C ALA A 140 10.61 9.07 -4.28
N GLU A 141 11.45 9.66 -3.43
CA GLU A 141 12.06 10.98 -3.64
C GLU A 141 13.60 10.91 -3.65
N PRO A 142 14.26 11.71 -4.51
CA PRO A 142 13.68 12.55 -5.55
C PRO A 142 13.20 11.71 -6.74
N VAL A 143 12.06 12.07 -7.35
CA VAL A 143 11.44 11.30 -8.45
C VAL A 143 12.40 11.10 -9.62
N ALA A 144 13.24 12.08 -9.93
CA ALA A 144 14.23 11.99 -11.03
C ALA A 144 15.20 10.79 -10.88
N GLU A 145 15.43 10.32 -9.65
CA GLU A 145 16.27 9.16 -9.32
C GLU A 145 15.45 7.92 -8.94
N ARG A 146 14.13 8.00 -9.01
CA ARG A 146 13.15 7.01 -8.54
C ARG A 146 12.03 6.82 -9.55
N ARG A 147 12.32 6.92 -10.85
CA ARG A 147 11.31 6.95 -11.93
C ARG A 147 10.41 5.73 -11.98
N TYR A 148 10.91 4.59 -11.52
CA TYR A 148 10.18 3.31 -11.51
C TYR A 148 9.71 2.91 -10.11
N VAL A 149 9.92 3.77 -9.10
CA VAL A 149 9.52 3.49 -7.71
C VAL A 149 8.34 4.39 -7.32
N PHE A 150 7.28 3.76 -6.85
CA PHE A 150 6.06 4.38 -6.32
C PHE A 150 5.86 3.95 -4.87
N LYS A 151 5.04 4.69 -4.13
CA LYS A 151 4.83 4.45 -2.70
C LYS A 151 3.34 4.57 -2.33
N LEU A 152 2.84 3.68 -1.46
CA LEU A 152 1.44 3.68 -0.98
C LEU A 152 1.27 3.77 0.54
N ALA A 153 2.33 3.98 1.32
CA ALA A 153 2.21 4.23 2.76
C ALA A 153 1.96 5.72 3.05
N PRO A 154 1.44 6.06 4.25
CA PRO A 154 1.30 7.45 4.68
C PRO A 154 2.63 8.21 4.63
N ASN A 155 2.58 9.47 4.22
CA ASN A 155 3.76 10.35 4.21
C ASN A 155 3.98 10.95 5.59
N ALA A 156 5.24 11.09 6.00
CA ALA A 156 5.60 11.69 7.28
C ALA A 156 5.05 13.13 7.42
N ALA A 157 5.10 13.92 6.34
CA ALA A 157 4.58 15.30 6.34
C ALA A 157 3.07 15.34 6.60
N ASP A 158 2.30 14.49 5.94
CA ASP A 158 0.84 14.43 6.07
C ASP A 158 0.42 13.91 7.45
N SER A 159 1.11 12.87 7.94
CA SER A 159 0.88 12.31 9.27
C SER A 159 1.22 13.32 10.37
N ALA A 160 2.33 14.05 10.25
CA ALA A 160 2.71 15.09 11.19
C ALA A 160 1.72 16.27 11.20
N ALA A 161 1.22 16.67 10.02
CA ALA A 161 0.22 17.72 9.90
C ALA A 161 -1.11 17.31 10.58
N ALA A 162 -1.58 16.09 10.31
CA ALA A 162 -2.80 15.54 10.90
C ALA A 162 -2.65 15.38 12.43
N LEU A 163 -1.52 14.86 12.91
CA LEU A 163 -1.22 14.68 14.33
C LEU A 163 -1.17 16.06 15.04
N THR A 164 -0.52 17.03 14.43
CA THR A 164 -0.41 18.38 15.01
C THR A 164 -1.76 19.09 15.06
N ALA A 165 -2.61 18.91 14.04
CA ALA A 165 -3.97 19.42 14.05
C ALA A 165 -4.78 18.83 15.23
N GLU A 166 -4.62 17.55 15.50
CA GLU A 166 -5.28 16.87 16.61
C GLU A 166 -4.74 17.33 17.98
N LEU A 167 -3.43 17.50 18.13
CA LEU A 167 -2.86 18.11 19.34
C LEU A 167 -3.49 19.48 19.64
N ARG A 168 -3.64 20.32 18.61
CA ARG A 168 -4.28 21.64 18.73
C ARG A 168 -5.75 21.52 19.15
N ARG A 169 -6.49 20.61 18.53
CA ARG A 169 -7.90 20.34 18.83
C ARG A 169 -8.07 19.91 20.31
N ALA A 170 -7.14 19.09 20.80
CA ALA A 170 -7.10 18.67 22.21
C ALA A 170 -6.56 19.72 23.18
N GLY A 171 -6.15 20.90 22.71
CA GLY A 171 -5.60 21.97 23.55
C GLY A 171 -4.17 21.72 24.05
N ILE A 172 -3.47 20.72 23.49
CA ILE A 172 -2.12 20.33 23.89
C ILE A 172 -1.10 21.32 23.33
N ARG A 173 -0.17 21.77 24.18
CA ARG A 173 0.85 22.77 23.84
C ARG A 173 2.27 22.32 24.12
N LYS A 174 2.48 21.40 25.04
CA LYS A 174 3.79 20.90 25.46
C LYS A 174 3.85 19.40 25.21
N VAL A 175 4.81 18.96 24.43
CA VAL A 175 4.97 17.53 24.09
C VAL A 175 6.40 17.06 24.34
N GLY A 176 6.54 15.79 24.71
CA GLY A 176 7.77 15.04 24.56
C GLY A 176 7.69 14.21 23.28
N VAL A 177 8.78 14.09 22.52
CA VAL A 177 8.82 13.30 21.30
C VAL A 177 9.81 12.14 21.45
N LEU A 178 9.34 10.91 21.31
CA LEU A 178 10.16 9.71 21.14
C LEU A 178 10.14 9.33 19.67
N HIS A 179 11.32 9.13 19.06
CA HIS A 179 11.40 8.72 17.67
C HIS A 179 12.48 7.65 17.48
N SER A 180 12.37 6.83 16.44
CA SER A 180 13.46 5.91 16.09
C SER A 180 14.68 6.68 15.56
N ASP A 181 15.85 6.10 15.68
CA ASP A 181 17.12 6.70 15.26
C ASP A 181 17.49 6.43 13.79
N ASP A 182 16.59 5.77 13.05
CA ASP A 182 16.65 5.51 11.63
C ASP A 182 16.13 6.70 10.77
N ASP A 183 16.14 6.53 9.45
CA ASP A 183 15.65 7.55 8.52
C ASP A 183 14.15 7.85 8.71
N TYR A 184 13.36 6.84 9.03
CA TYR A 184 11.94 7.00 9.32
C TYR A 184 11.68 7.93 10.52
N GLY A 185 12.36 7.66 11.64
CA GLY A 185 12.22 8.49 12.84
C GLY A 185 12.76 9.90 12.66
N ARG A 186 13.89 10.06 11.94
CA ARG A 186 14.47 11.37 11.61
C ARG A 186 13.55 12.20 10.71
N GLU A 187 12.98 11.59 9.68
CA GLU A 187 12.02 12.23 8.77
C GLU A 187 10.76 12.68 9.54
N GLY A 188 10.20 11.78 10.36
CA GLY A 188 9.04 12.06 11.20
C GLY A 188 9.29 13.23 12.16
N LEU A 189 10.42 13.23 12.87
CA LEU A 189 10.80 14.34 13.75
C LEU A 189 10.94 15.66 12.99
N ALA A 190 11.58 15.64 11.82
CA ALA A 190 11.70 16.84 10.99
C ALA A 190 10.35 17.37 10.54
N ALA A 191 9.41 16.49 10.17
CA ALA A 191 8.04 16.86 9.82
C ALA A 191 7.28 17.45 11.03
N LEU A 192 7.36 16.79 12.20
CA LEU A 192 6.76 17.27 13.43
C LEU A 192 7.28 18.66 13.83
N ARG A 193 8.58 18.88 13.76
CA ARG A 193 9.18 20.21 14.09
C ARG A 193 8.62 21.31 13.18
N ARG A 194 8.46 21.05 11.87
CA ARG A 194 7.84 22.02 10.95
C ARG A 194 6.40 22.34 11.33
N GLU A 195 5.61 21.33 11.62
CA GLU A 195 4.18 21.51 11.94
C GLU A 195 3.97 22.11 13.34
N PHE A 196 4.76 21.71 14.32
CA PHE A 196 4.73 22.30 15.67
C PHE A 196 5.02 23.80 15.66
N GLY A 197 6.01 24.23 14.84
CA GLY A 197 6.32 25.64 14.65
C GLY A 197 5.13 26.46 14.14
N LYS A 198 4.36 25.90 13.17
CA LYS A 198 3.14 26.54 12.66
C LYS A 198 1.98 26.56 13.66
N ALA A 199 1.94 25.59 14.55
CA ALA A 199 0.81 25.32 15.43
C ALA A 199 0.98 25.88 16.87
N ASN A 200 2.12 26.48 17.17
CA ASN A 200 2.50 26.90 18.51
C ASN A 200 2.43 25.74 19.55
N VAL A 201 2.89 24.56 19.11
CA VAL A 201 3.14 23.40 19.95
C VAL A 201 4.64 23.37 20.25
N ARG A 202 5.02 23.19 21.50
CA ARG A 202 6.43 23.16 21.92
C ARG A 202 6.85 21.72 22.21
N SER A 203 7.85 21.24 21.48
CA SER A 203 8.60 20.05 21.89
C SER A 203 9.53 20.44 23.05
N GLN A 204 9.28 19.89 24.25
CA GLN A 204 10.12 20.14 25.43
C GLN A 204 11.38 19.29 25.44
N ARG A 205 11.27 18.09 24.92
CA ARG A 205 12.33 17.09 24.76
C ARG A 205 12.04 16.21 23.56
N GLU A 206 13.12 15.84 22.88
CA GLU A 206 13.12 14.90 21.77
C GLU A 206 14.19 13.85 22.07
N VAL A 207 13.84 12.59 22.03
CA VAL A 207 14.72 11.47 22.37
C VAL A 207 14.63 10.41 21.28
N ALA A 208 15.80 10.02 20.74
CA ALA A 208 15.92 8.93 19.80
C ALA A 208 16.05 7.59 20.53
N VAL A 209 15.52 6.52 19.91
CA VAL A 209 15.73 5.14 20.35
C VAL A 209 16.09 4.27 19.14
N PRO A 210 17.00 3.31 19.31
CA PRO A 210 17.24 2.31 18.26
C PRO A 210 15.97 1.59 17.89
N ASN A 211 15.75 1.31 16.59
CA ASN A 211 14.62 0.50 16.12
C ASN A 211 14.70 -0.96 16.59
N THR A 212 15.83 -1.38 17.14
CA THR A 212 16.07 -2.68 17.76
C THR A 212 15.98 -2.65 19.29
N ALA A 213 15.63 -1.51 19.90
CA ALA A 213 15.55 -1.36 21.35
C ALA A 213 14.51 -2.33 21.94
N THR A 214 14.89 -3.07 22.97
CA THR A 214 14.03 -3.99 23.72
C THR A 214 13.49 -3.35 25.00
N GLU A 215 13.95 -2.15 25.34
CA GLU A 215 13.47 -1.34 26.47
C GLU A 215 13.63 0.15 26.15
N VAL A 216 12.71 0.99 26.66
CA VAL A 216 12.72 2.44 26.43
C VAL A 216 12.36 3.23 27.71
N GLY A 217 12.38 2.56 28.87
CA GLY A 217 11.96 3.15 30.14
C GLY A 217 12.77 4.41 30.54
N GLN A 218 14.08 4.39 30.32
CA GLN A 218 14.94 5.53 30.60
C GLN A 218 14.60 6.73 29.71
N GLN A 219 14.39 6.51 28.42
CA GLN A 219 14.04 7.53 27.44
C GLN A 219 12.68 8.16 27.74
N VAL A 220 11.68 7.32 28.07
CA VAL A 220 10.36 7.79 28.53
C VAL A 220 10.46 8.59 29.82
N GLY A 221 11.28 8.16 30.77
CA GLY A 221 11.56 8.91 32.01
C GLY A 221 12.11 10.30 31.75
N VAL A 222 13.06 10.43 30.80
CA VAL A 222 13.61 11.74 30.39
C VAL A 222 12.54 12.62 29.75
N LEU A 223 11.64 12.05 28.95
CA LEU A 223 10.55 12.79 28.29
C LEU A 223 9.50 13.28 29.29
N THR A 224 9.14 12.44 30.25
CA THR A 224 8.08 12.75 31.25
C THR A 224 8.54 13.67 32.38
N ALA A 225 9.86 13.76 32.63
CA ALA A 225 10.45 14.55 33.72
C ALA A 225 10.12 16.06 33.68
N ARG A 226 9.63 16.59 32.56
CA ARG A 226 9.24 17.99 32.38
C ARG A 226 7.72 18.18 32.34
N ASP A 227 6.96 17.18 32.73
CA ASP A 227 5.51 17.19 32.78
C ASP A 227 4.87 17.71 31.45
N PRO A 228 5.12 17.04 30.31
CA PRO A 228 4.49 17.42 29.06
C PRO A 228 2.99 17.07 29.08
N ASP A 229 2.19 17.80 28.31
CA ASP A 229 0.75 17.53 28.15
C ASP A 229 0.53 16.19 27.39
N ALA A 230 1.48 15.82 26.52
CA ALA A 230 1.44 14.57 25.75
C ALA A 230 2.82 14.03 25.39
N LEU A 231 2.90 12.73 25.12
CA LEU A 231 4.00 12.11 24.41
C LEU A 231 3.57 11.81 22.97
N VAL A 232 4.40 12.21 22.02
CA VAL A 232 4.32 11.84 20.62
C VAL A 232 5.35 10.74 20.37
N VAL A 233 4.91 9.59 19.91
CA VAL A 233 5.74 8.40 19.67
C VAL A 233 5.77 8.12 18.19
N TRP A 234 6.95 8.23 17.58
CA TRP A 234 7.20 8.01 16.15
C TRP A 234 8.27 6.93 15.97
N THR A 235 7.86 5.70 16.17
CA THR A 235 8.75 4.53 16.21
C THR A 235 8.06 3.31 15.58
N PRO A 236 8.79 2.26 15.22
CA PRO A 236 8.17 0.97 14.88
C PRO A 236 7.23 0.45 15.97
N PRO A 237 6.30 -0.47 15.65
CA PRO A 237 5.22 -0.91 16.56
C PRO A 237 5.71 -1.48 17.90
N GLU A 238 6.86 -2.19 17.89
CA GLU A 238 7.42 -2.77 19.11
C GLU A 238 7.88 -1.69 20.07
N GLN A 239 8.65 -0.70 19.60
CA GLN A 239 9.12 0.41 20.44
C GLN A 239 7.96 1.33 20.86
N ALA A 240 6.92 1.46 20.01
CA ALA A 240 5.70 2.18 20.38
C ALA A 240 4.97 1.49 21.54
N THR A 241 4.89 0.15 21.52
CA THR A 241 4.33 -0.67 22.61
C THR A 241 5.13 -0.51 23.91
N LEU A 242 6.47 -0.55 23.82
CA LEU A 242 7.36 -0.33 24.95
C LEU A 242 7.20 1.08 25.53
N ALA A 243 7.07 2.11 24.67
CA ALA A 243 6.88 3.50 25.10
C ALA A 243 5.56 3.68 25.85
N ALA A 244 4.46 3.12 25.35
CA ALA A 244 3.16 3.17 26.04
C ALA A 244 3.22 2.51 27.42
N THR A 245 3.79 1.31 27.48
CA THR A 245 3.94 0.55 28.73
C THR A 245 4.84 1.27 29.73
N SER A 246 5.96 1.82 29.28
CA SER A 246 6.89 2.59 30.12
C SER A 246 6.26 3.88 30.63
N ALA A 247 5.48 4.58 29.82
CA ALA A 247 4.73 5.77 30.24
C ALA A 247 3.71 5.44 31.33
N GLN A 248 2.99 4.33 31.18
CA GLN A 248 2.05 3.84 32.20
C GLN A 248 2.77 3.50 33.50
N GLN A 249 3.88 2.76 33.44
CA GLN A 249 4.69 2.37 34.60
C GLN A 249 5.29 3.58 35.32
N ALA A 250 5.70 4.60 34.57
CA ALA A 250 6.16 5.89 35.12
C ALA A 250 5.04 6.74 35.72
N GLY A 251 3.78 6.29 35.62
CA GLY A 251 2.62 7.04 36.14
C GLY A 251 2.27 8.28 35.33
N PHE A 252 2.73 8.37 34.07
CA PHE A 252 2.41 9.49 33.19
C PHE A 252 0.90 9.63 32.98
N LYS A 253 0.40 10.86 33.11
CA LYS A 253 -1.05 11.18 33.03
C LYS A 253 -1.42 11.94 31.76
N GLY A 254 -0.43 12.40 30.99
CA GLY A 254 -0.65 13.08 29.74
C GLY A 254 -1.16 12.14 28.65
N ALA A 255 -1.51 12.70 27.51
CA ALA A 255 -2.02 11.95 26.38
C ALA A 255 -0.89 11.24 25.59
N LEU A 256 -1.22 10.11 24.95
CA LEU A 256 -0.31 9.41 24.03
C LEU A 256 -0.78 9.59 22.61
N PHE A 257 0.14 9.98 21.73
CA PHE A 257 -0.09 10.16 20.31
C PHE A 257 0.90 9.30 19.52
N PHE A 258 0.38 8.54 18.58
CA PHE A 258 1.15 7.63 17.74
C PHE A 258 1.01 7.99 16.27
N ASP A 259 2.06 7.74 15.51
CA ASP A 259 2.05 7.78 14.06
C ASP A 259 1.49 6.48 13.46
N ALA A 260 1.43 6.41 12.12
CA ALA A 260 0.83 5.32 11.37
C ALA A 260 1.44 3.92 11.67
N SER A 261 2.68 3.85 12.14
CA SER A 261 3.36 2.57 12.42
C SER A 261 2.71 1.77 13.55
N ALA A 262 2.03 2.45 14.50
CA ALA A 262 1.33 1.83 15.61
C ALA A 262 -0.05 1.23 15.23
N ALA A 263 -0.41 1.18 13.94
CA ALA A 263 -1.71 0.72 13.47
C ALA A 263 -1.93 -0.80 13.48
N GLY A 264 -0.98 -1.59 13.99
CA GLY A 264 -1.10 -3.05 14.03
C GLY A 264 -1.92 -3.57 15.20
N ASP A 265 -2.59 -4.72 15.01
CA ASP A 265 -3.36 -5.40 16.07
C ASP A 265 -2.48 -5.81 17.27
N LEU A 266 -1.22 -6.14 17.02
CA LEU A 266 -0.25 -6.50 18.07
C LEU A 266 -0.04 -5.36 19.07
N PHE A 267 -0.08 -4.11 18.61
CA PHE A 267 0.10 -2.94 19.45
C PHE A 267 -0.98 -2.84 20.54
N LEU A 268 -2.25 -2.96 20.17
CA LEU A 268 -3.34 -2.92 21.16
C LEU A 268 -3.46 -4.20 21.97
N GLY A 269 -3.17 -5.37 21.38
CA GLY A 269 -3.25 -6.65 22.06
C GLY A 269 -2.31 -6.75 23.27
N THR A 270 -1.08 -6.26 23.13
CA THR A 270 -0.04 -6.35 24.18
C THR A 270 -0.06 -5.19 25.16
N ALA A 271 -0.52 -4.00 24.74
CA ALA A 271 -0.48 -2.77 25.53
C ALA A 271 -1.88 -2.15 25.80
N ALA A 272 -2.95 -2.91 25.74
CA ALA A 272 -4.33 -2.42 25.80
C ALA A 272 -4.61 -1.43 26.96
N ARG A 273 -4.07 -1.70 28.16
CA ARG A 273 -4.23 -0.80 29.32
C ARG A 273 -3.39 0.47 29.19
N ALA A 274 -2.18 0.35 28.63
CA ALA A 274 -1.27 1.47 28.49
C ALA A 274 -1.67 2.41 27.35
N THR A 275 -2.42 1.89 26.38
CA THR A 275 -2.86 2.64 25.20
C THR A 275 -4.31 3.12 25.30
N GLU A 276 -5.03 2.83 26.39
CA GLU A 276 -6.41 3.30 26.55
C GLU A 276 -6.48 4.83 26.39
N ARG A 277 -7.34 5.30 25.48
CA ARG A 277 -7.47 6.70 25.04
C ARG A 277 -6.28 7.26 24.26
N ALA A 278 -5.31 6.43 23.86
CA ALA A 278 -4.25 6.87 22.95
C ALA A 278 -4.83 7.28 21.59
N THR A 279 -4.19 8.24 20.95
CA THR A 279 -4.56 8.74 19.62
C THR A 279 -3.60 8.21 18.57
N LEU A 280 -4.14 7.80 17.44
CA LEU A 280 -3.39 7.32 16.27
C LEU A 280 -3.84 8.09 15.03
N ILE A 281 -2.90 8.47 14.18
CA ILE A 281 -3.20 8.98 12.83
C ILE A 281 -3.00 7.84 11.84
N PHE A 282 -4.09 7.39 11.22
CA PHE A 282 -4.07 6.31 10.24
C PHE A 282 -5.22 6.40 9.25
N THR A 283 -5.37 5.41 8.37
CA THR A 283 -6.47 5.37 7.42
C THR A 283 -7.75 4.80 8.03
N GLN A 284 -8.88 5.19 7.45
CA GLN A 284 -10.21 4.82 7.94
C GLN A 284 -10.49 3.31 7.84
N THR A 285 -9.79 2.59 6.97
CA THR A 285 -9.98 1.14 6.78
C THR A 285 -9.72 0.35 8.06
N MET A 286 -8.86 0.85 8.94
CA MET A 286 -8.59 0.24 10.25
C MET A 286 -9.83 0.14 11.14
N VAL A 287 -10.83 0.98 10.91
CA VAL A 287 -12.05 1.10 11.71
C VAL A 287 -13.31 1.10 10.84
N ILE A 288 -13.27 0.41 9.72
CA ILE A 288 -14.33 0.46 8.71
C ILE A 288 -15.69 -0.01 9.26
N ASP A 289 -15.70 -0.85 10.30
CA ASP A 289 -16.92 -1.27 10.98
C ASP A 289 -17.65 -0.13 11.69
N ASP A 290 -16.93 0.91 12.11
CA ASP A 290 -17.50 2.11 12.72
C ASP A 290 -18.02 3.10 11.66
N VAL A 291 -17.79 2.85 10.37
CA VAL A 291 -18.12 3.76 9.28
C VAL A 291 -19.38 3.29 8.55
N ILE A 292 -20.35 4.19 8.39
CA ILE A 292 -21.53 3.92 7.55
C ILE A 292 -21.11 3.95 6.08
N ALA A 293 -21.33 2.86 5.36
CA ALA A 293 -21.00 2.73 3.95
C ALA A 293 -22.03 3.49 3.09
N THR A 294 -21.76 4.76 2.85
CA THR A 294 -22.62 5.66 2.04
C THR A 294 -22.15 5.81 0.60
N THR A 295 -21.01 5.23 0.24
CA THR A 295 -20.43 5.29 -1.12
C THR A 295 -19.96 3.90 -1.54
N PRO A 296 -19.84 3.63 -2.87
CA PRO A 296 -19.29 2.37 -3.36
C PRO A 296 -17.90 2.04 -2.79
N ALA A 297 -17.02 3.05 -2.67
CA ALA A 297 -15.68 2.86 -2.10
C ALA A 297 -15.74 2.44 -0.62
N LYS A 298 -16.62 3.04 0.20
CA LYS A 298 -16.80 2.62 1.59
C LYS A 298 -17.40 1.21 1.69
N ALA A 299 -18.29 0.84 0.78
CA ALA A 299 -18.84 -0.52 0.71
C ALA A 299 -17.73 -1.53 0.35
N ALA A 300 -16.87 -1.20 -0.63
CA ALA A 300 -15.74 -2.03 -1.00
C ALA A 300 -14.74 -2.21 0.15
N ARG A 301 -14.44 -1.15 0.91
CA ARG A 301 -13.59 -1.23 2.11
C ARG A 301 -14.18 -2.14 3.18
N ARG A 302 -15.49 -2.07 3.41
CA ARG A 302 -16.18 -2.95 4.36
C ARG A 302 -16.14 -4.40 3.89
N GLN A 303 -16.41 -4.65 2.61
CA GLN A 303 -16.35 -6.00 2.05
C GLN A 303 -14.93 -6.58 2.18
N TRP A 304 -13.90 -5.78 1.83
CA TRP A 304 -12.51 -6.17 2.00
C TRP A 304 -12.18 -6.56 3.45
N PHE A 305 -12.58 -5.73 4.41
CA PHE A 305 -12.39 -6.01 5.84
C PHE A 305 -13.03 -7.33 6.25
N GLN A 306 -14.26 -7.58 5.80
CA GLN A 306 -14.99 -8.81 6.11
C GLN A 306 -14.32 -10.04 5.48
N ASP A 307 -13.95 -9.97 4.20
CA ASP A 307 -13.29 -11.06 3.49
C ASP A 307 -11.94 -11.40 4.11
N TYR A 308 -11.14 -10.37 4.41
CA TYR A 308 -9.83 -10.55 5.05
C TYR A 308 -9.98 -11.18 6.44
N THR A 309 -10.89 -10.67 7.26
CA THR A 309 -11.12 -11.16 8.62
C THR A 309 -11.68 -12.59 8.61
N ALA A 310 -12.61 -12.88 7.71
CA ALA A 310 -13.16 -14.24 7.57
C ALA A 310 -12.10 -15.26 7.18
N ARG A 311 -11.15 -14.88 6.31
CA ARG A 311 -10.10 -15.80 5.84
C ARG A 311 -8.95 -15.95 6.84
N PHE A 312 -8.56 -14.88 7.55
CA PHE A 312 -7.33 -14.85 8.35
C PHE A 312 -7.55 -14.66 9.86
N GLY A 313 -8.78 -14.47 10.30
CA GLY A 313 -9.16 -14.40 11.72
C GLY A 313 -8.97 -13.05 12.40
N GLY A 314 -8.22 -12.13 11.83
CA GLY A 314 -7.98 -10.78 12.35
C GLY A 314 -7.62 -9.81 11.23
N TYR A 315 -7.97 -8.53 11.37
CA TYR A 315 -7.66 -7.51 10.38
C TYR A 315 -6.38 -6.76 10.74
N HIS A 316 -5.52 -6.54 9.75
CA HIS A 316 -4.35 -5.68 9.87
C HIS A 316 -4.54 -4.44 8.98
N GLY A 317 -4.47 -3.24 9.59
CA GLY A 317 -4.78 -1.99 8.89
C GLY A 317 -3.95 -1.73 7.64
N SER A 318 -2.67 -2.14 7.66
CA SER A 318 -1.76 -1.99 6.52
C SER A 318 -2.09 -2.91 5.33
N SER A 319 -2.93 -3.94 5.52
CA SER A 319 -3.31 -4.88 4.45
C SER A 319 -3.95 -4.20 3.23
N SER A 320 -4.65 -3.08 3.44
CA SER A 320 -5.28 -2.32 2.37
C SER A 320 -4.27 -1.73 1.37
N PHE A 321 -3.07 -1.34 1.82
CA PHE A 321 -2.02 -0.82 0.92
C PHE A 321 -1.54 -1.89 -0.07
N ALA A 322 -1.32 -3.12 0.42
CA ALA A 322 -0.90 -4.24 -0.42
C ALA A 322 -1.97 -4.61 -1.46
N ALA A 323 -3.24 -4.62 -1.05
CA ALA A 323 -4.34 -4.88 -1.97
C ALA A 323 -4.49 -3.79 -3.03
N ASP A 324 -4.33 -2.51 -2.65
CA ASP A 324 -4.35 -1.39 -3.59
C ASP A 324 -3.16 -1.44 -4.57
N ALA A 325 -1.98 -1.90 -4.13
CA ALA A 325 -0.83 -2.09 -5.00
C ALA A 325 -1.10 -3.13 -6.09
N VAL A 326 -1.72 -4.27 -5.75
CA VAL A 326 -2.13 -5.29 -6.73
C VAL A 326 -3.14 -4.70 -7.73
N GLN A 327 -4.14 -3.95 -7.24
CA GLN A 327 -5.14 -3.33 -8.11
C GLN A 327 -4.51 -2.36 -9.10
N LEU A 328 -3.63 -1.46 -8.61
CA LEU A 328 -2.94 -0.47 -9.45
C LEU A 328 -2.07 -1.13 -10.52
N ILE A 329 -1.32 -2.18 -10.17
CA ILE A 329 -0.49 -2.90 -11.13
C ILE A 329 -1.36 -3.61 -12.16
N ALA A 330 -2.43 -4.29 -11.74
CA ALA A 330 -3.34 -4.97 -12.66
C ALA A 330 -4.00 -3.98 -13.64
N ASP A 331 -4.49 -2.86 -13.14
CA ASP A 331 -5.09 -1.80 -13.97
C ASP A 331 -4.06 -1.18 -14.92
N ALA A 332 -2.82 -1.00 -14.45
CA ALA A 332 -1.73 -0.45 -15.27
C ALA A 332 -1.31 -1.43 -16.38
N GLU A 333 -1.20 -2.72 -16.08
CA GLU A 333 -0.87 -3.76 -17.06
C GLU A 333 -1.91 -3.83 -18.18
N LEU A 334 -3.20 -3.83 -17.83
CA LEU A 334 -4.27 -3.85 -18.81
C LEU A 334 -4.32 -2.59 -19.70
N ARG A 335 -3.89 -1.45 -19.19
CA ARG A 335 -3.90 -0.16 -19.90
C ARG A 335 -2.60 0.15 -20.63
N ALA A 336 -1.49 -0.43 -20.20
CA ALA A 336 -0.17 -0.19 -20.81
C ALA A 336 -0.10 -0.68 -22.25
N GLY A 337 -0.91 -1.67 -22.60
CA GLY A 337 -0.91 -2.28 -23.93
C GLY A 337 0.45 -2.92 -24.27
N GLY A 338 0.53 -3.48 -25.44
CA GLY A 338 1.75 -4.11 -25.96
C GLY A 338 1.41 -5.34 -26.78
N PRO A 339 2.40 -5.96 -27.42
CA PRO A 339 2.20 -7.22 -28.11
C PRO A 339 1.81 -8.32 -27.11
N ALA A 340 0.88 -9.20 -27.49
CA ALA A 340 0.45 -10.33 -26.69
C ALA A 340 1.66 -11.16 -26.18
N GLY A 341 1.65 -11.49 -24.90
CA GLY A 341 2.73 -12.24 -24.25
C GLY A 341 4.02 -11.47 -23.97
N GLN A 342 4.04 -10.16 -24.19
CA GLN A 342 5.18 -9.30 -23.86
C GLN A 342 4.83 -8.27 -22.78
N VAL A 343 5.67 -8.18 -21.76
CA VAL A 343 5.50 -7.21 -20.67
C VAL A 343 6.01 -5.83 -21.12
N ASN A 344 5.16 -4.81 -21.02
CA ASN A 344 5.50 -3.42 -21.31
C ASN A 344 5.75 -2.64 -20.01
N ARG A 345 6.91 -2.83 -19.37
CA ARG A 345 7.28 -2.19 -18.10
C ARG A 345 7.23 -0.67 -18.17
N ASP A 346 7.64 -0.08 -19.28
CA ASP A 346 7.59 1.38 -19.47
C ASP A 346 6.14 1.88 -19.53
N GLY A 347 5.30 1.19 -20.28
CA GLY A 347 3.87 1.52 -20.34
C GLY A 347 3.19 1.38 -18.97
N ILE A 348 3.52 0.32 -18.20
CA ILE A 348 3.01 0.16 -16.83
C ILE A 348 3.43 1.35 -15.96
N ARG A 349 4.71 1.74 -16.00
CA ARG A 349 5.24 2.90 -15.29
C ARG A 349 4.49 4.18 -15.67
N ASP A 350 4.28 4.45 -16.96
CA ASP A 350 3.60 5.64 -17.47
C ASP A 350 2.14 5.71 -17.00
N VAL A 351 1.47 4.56 -16.96
CA VAL A 351 0.11 4.47 -16.42
C VAL A 351 0.10 4.72 -14.90
N LEU A 352 1.04 4.15 -14.16
CA LEU A 352 1.14 4.36 -12.72
C LEU A 352 1.37 5.84 -12.38
N GLU A 353 2.23 6.55 -13.12
CA GLU A 353 2.48 8.00 -12.91
C GLU A 353 1.23 8.88 -13.05
N THR A 354 0.20 8.42 -13.72
CA THR A 354 -1.05 9.17 -13.93
C THR A 354 -2.24 8.51 -13.23
N SER A 355 -1.99 7.52 -12.38
CA SER A 355 -3.04 6.76 -11.70
C SER A 355 -3.73 7.58 -10.63
N GLN A 356 -5.06 7.47 -10.61
CA GLN A 356 -5.93 8.01 -9.57
C GLN A 356 -7.04 7.02 -9.27
N MET A 357 -7.21 6.67 -7.99
CA MET A 357 -8.30 5.79 -7.54
C MET A 357 -8.73 6.12 -6.11
N ASP A 358 -9.97 5.78 -5.76
CA ASP A 358 -10.44 5.72 -4.37
C ASP A 358 -10.27 4.29 -3.87
N GLY A 359 -9.04 4.00 -3.41
CA GLY A 359 -8.60 2.67 -3.00
C GLY A 359 -9.18 2.20 -1.66
N LEU A 360 -8.81 0.99 -1.28
CA LEU A 360 -9.14 0.43 0.03
C LEU A 360 -8.49 1.22 1.16
N SER A 361 -7.25 1.68 0.97
CA SER A 361 -6.52 2.52 1.92
C SER A 361 -7.00 3.97 1.95
N GLY A 362 -7.70 4.43 0.93
CA GLY A 362 -8.18 5.81 0.77
C GLY A 362 -7.94 6.35 -0.63
N PRO A 363 -8.11 7.65 -0.85
CA PRO A 363 -7.81 8.27 -2.14
C PRO A 363 -6.31 8.19 -2.43
N ILE A 364 -5.99 7.71 -3.64
CA ILE A 364 -4.64 7.55 -4.17
C ILE A 364 -4.53 8.39 -5.44
N ARG A 365 -3.45 9.13 -5.58
CA ARG A 365 -3.11 9.87 -6.79
C ARG A 365 -1.60 9.95 -6.96
N MET A 366 -1.11 9.50 -8.09
CA MET A 366 0.28 9.64 -8.52
C MET A 366 0.39 10.66 -9.66
N THR A 367 1.51 11.34 -9.75
CA THR A 367 1.82 12.28 -10.83
C THR A 367 3.30 12.15 -11.20
N PRO A 368 3.75 12.63 -12.39
CA PRO A 368 5.15 12.61 -12.76
C PRO A 368 6.10 13.32 -11.77
N ASP A 369 5.58 14.23 -10.95
CA ASP A 369 6.36 14.96 -9.94
C ASP A 369 6.18 14.39 -8.53
N ASN A 370 5.27 13.42 -8.34
CA ASN A 370 4.97 12.84 -7.03
C ASN A 370 4.54 11.38 -7.17
N HIS A 371 5.44 10.48 -6.81
CA HIS A 371 5.21 9.03 -6.78
C HIS A 371 4.70 8.50 -5.43
N SER A 372 4.48 9.37 -4.44
CA SER A 372 3.83 9.03 -3.16
C SER A 372 2.32 9.13 -3.33
N GLY A 373 1.66 7.99 -3.63
CA GLY A 373 0.29 7.97 -4.11
C GLY A 373 -0.78 8.25 -3.05
N LEU A 374 -0.58 7.84 -1.79
CA LEU A 374 -1.61 8.02 -0.77
C LEU A 374 -1.80 9.50 -0.44
N MET A 375 -3.04 9.99 -0.59
CA MET A 375 -3.36 11.40 -0.36
C MET A 375 -3.61 11.71 1.13
N PRO A 376 -3.36 12.95 1.60
CA PRO A 376 -3.60 13.34 3.00
C PRO A 376 -5.03 13.08 3.48
N GLN A 377 -6.02 13.15 2.59
CA GLN A 377 -7.43 12.90 2.88
C GLN A 377 -7.74 11.44 3.27
N ALA A 378 -6.80 10.51 3.02
CA ALA A 378 -6.91 9.14 3.49
C ALA A 378 -6.75 9.04 5.02
N LEU A 379 -6.04 10.01 5.63
CA LEU A 379 -5.73 9.99 7.05
C LEU A 379 -6.92 10.46 7.90
N THR A 380 -7.10 9.80 9.02
CA THR A 380 -8.10 10.14 10.02
C THR A 380 -7.53 9.95 11.43
N THR A 381 -8.17 10.55 12.41
CA THR A 381 -7.80 10.39 13.81
C THR A 381 -8.56 9.21 14.39
N LEU A 382 -7.83 8.28 14.98
CA LEU A 382 -8.33 7.13 15.69
C LEU A 382 -8.03 7.25 17.17
N VAL A 383 -8.86 6.66 18.02
CA VAL A 383 -8.66 6.61 19.47
C VAL A 383 -8.80 5.16 19.95
N ALA A 384 -7.90 4.73 20.82
CA ALA A 384 -7.98 3.41 21.44
C ALA A 384 -9.05 3.41 22.53
N ARG A 385 -10.02 2.49 22.43
CA ARG A 385 -11.08 2.25 23.43
C ARG A 385 -11.34 0.76 23.55
N ASN A 386 -11.23 0.25 24.76
CA ASN A 386 -11.47 -1.16 25.06
C ASN A 386 -10.61 -2.11 24.20
N GLY A 387 -9.34 -1.80 24.03
CA GLY A 387 -8.39 -2.60 23.26
C GLY A 387 -8.63 -2.61 21.74
N ARG A 388 -9.37 -1.63 21.20
CA ARG A 388 -9.62 -1.46 19.77
C ARG A 388 -9.48 -0.01 19.34
N TRP A 389 -9.03 0.19 18.11
CA TRP A 389 -9.10 1.49 17.48
C TRP A 389 -10.55 1.83 17.11
N ARG A 390 -10.94 3.08 17.32
CA ARG A 390 -12.26 3.64 16.98
C ARG A 390 -12.07 5.00 16.34
N LEU A 391 -13.04 5.46 15.55
CA LEU A 391 -13.03 6.84 15.09
C LEU A 391 -13.03 7.79 16.29
N ALA A 392 -12.18 8.81 16.25
CA ALA A 392 -12.28 9.94 17.16
C ALA A 392 -13.56 10.70 16.79
N GLY A 393 -14.50 10.75 17.69
CA GLY A 393 -15.78 11.45 17.53
C GLY A 393 -15.62 12.96 17.48
#